data_ab3ab6904fee5f5ce53817a1a988281d
#
_entry.id   ab3ab6904fee5f5ce53817a1a988281d
#
_cell.length_a   1.000
_cell.length_b   1.000
_cell.length_c   1.000
_cell.angle_alpha   90.00
_cell.angle_beta   90.00
_cell.angle_gamma   90.00
#
_symmetry.space_group_name_H-M   'P 1'
#
loop_
_entity.id
_entity.type
_entity.pdbx_description
1 polymer ?
#
loop_
_entity_poly.entity_id
_entity_poly.type
_entity_poly.pdbx_seq_one_letter_code
_entity_poly.pdbx_strand_id
1 'polypeptide(L)' 'MQQIFVYGKETIPYSVLFSARRTLGIKVYPSGEVVLLAPEGTPEEVIEQKLHKRAPWI' A
#
# COMPACT_ATOMS: atom_id res chain seq x y z
N MET A 1 5.66 -7.11 6.69
CA MET A 1 6.36 -7.69 5.55
C MET A 1 6.43 -6.68 4.42
N GLN A 2 7.62 -6.49 3.86
CA GLN A 2 7.81 -5.52 2.80
C GLN A 2 7.55 -6.16 1.44
N GLN A 3 6.83 -5.43 0.59
CA GLN A 3 6.52 -5.88 -0.75
C GLN A 3 6.89 -4.79 -1.76
N ILE A 4 6.83 -5.12 -3.03
CA ILE A 4 7.17 -4.20 -4.09
C ILE A 4 5.98 -4.05 -5.02
N PHE A 5 5.63 -2.80 -5.29
CA PHE A 5 4.57 -2.44 -6.22
C PHE A 5 5.20 -1.82 -7.47
N VAL A 6 4.86 -2.36 -8.65
CA VAL A 6 5.39 -1.86 -9.90
C VAL A 6 4.33 -0.99 -10.59
N TYR A 7 4.70 0.27 -10.86
CA TYR A 7 3.84 1.20 -11.56
C TYR A 7 4.59 1.77 -12.75
N GLY A 8 4.22 1.34 -13.94
CA GLY A 8 4.95 1.74 -15.15
C GLY A 8 6.39 1.23 -15.10
N LYS A 9 7.34 2.14 -15.16
CA LYS A 9 8.77 1.82 -15.07
C LYS A 9 9.32 1.91 -13.67
N GLU A 10 8.49 2.31 -12.71
CA GLU A 10 8.94 2.53 -11.35
C GLU A 10 8.62 1.36 -10.44
N THR A 11 9.52 1.12 -9.50
CA THR A 11 9.35 0.11 -8.47
C THR A 11 9.18 0.83 -7.14
N ILE A 12 8.07 0.58 -6.46
CA ILE A 12 7.76 1.24 -5.20
C ILE A 12 7.72 0.19 -4.10
N PRO A 13 8.68 0.21 -3.18
CA PRO A 13 8.61 -0.69 -2.03
C PRO A 13 7.54 -0.21 -1.06
N TYR A 14 6.78 -1.14 -0.51
CA TYR A 14 5.76 -0.80 0.45
C TYR A 14 5.65 -1.89 1.51
N SER A 15 5.09 -1.52 2.65
CA SER A 15 4.81 -2.44 3.73
C SER A 15 3.31 -2.46 3.99
N VAL A 16 2.79 -3.62 4.40
CA VAL A 16 1.38 -3.75 4.74
C VAL A 16 1.27 -4.10 6.21
N LEU A 17 0.47 -3.32 6.93
CA LEU A 17 0.18 -3.56 8.34
C LEU A 17 -1.30 -3.88 8.48
N PHE A 18 -1.61 -5.05 9.01
CA PHE A 18 -2.99 -5.46 9.26
C PHE A 18 -3.36 -5.14 10.71
N SER A 19 -4.55 -4.64 10.90
CA SER A 19 -5.05 -4.32 12.23
C SER A 19 -6.58 -4.38 12.24
N ALA A 20 -7.15 -4.25 13.43
CA ALA A 20 -8.61 -4.25 13.61
C ALA A 20 -9.20 -2.89 13.24
N ARG A 21 -9.07 -2.51 11.99
CA ARG A 21 -9.62 -1.25 11.50
C ARG A 21 -10.65 -1.55 10.40
N ARG A 22 -11.47 -0.56 10.08
CA ARG A 22 -12.56 -0.76 9.12
C ARG A 22 -12.24 -0.30 7.71
N THR A 23 -11.20 0.50 7.54
CA THR A 23 -10.90 1.09 6.25
C THR A 23 -9.43 0.93 5.89
N LEU A 24 -9.15 0.98 4.60
CA LEU A 24 -7.79 1.00 4.09
C LEU A 24 -7.22 2.40 4.15
N GLY A 25 -5.94 2.48 4.49
CA GLY A 25 -5.23 3.75 4.49
C GLY A 25 -3.84 3.58 3.91
N ILE A 26 -3.31 4.65 3.32
CA ILE A 26 -1.95 4.67 2.79
C ILE A 26 -1.22 5.84 3.42
N LYS A 27 -0.01 5.57 3.91
CA LYS A 27 0.89 6.61 4.41
C LYS A 27 2.14 6.64 3.55
N VAL A 28 2.53 7.83 3.13
CA VAL A 28 3.77 8.03 2.38
C VAL A 28 4.67 8.93 3.22
N TYR A 29 5.87 8.45 3.51
CA TYR A 29 6.82 9.17 4.32
C TYR A 29 7.77 9.99 3.45
N PRO A 30 8.34 11.08 3.99
CA PRO A 30 9.29 11.89 3.22
C PRO A 30 10.50 11.12 2.73
N SER A 31 10.84 10.02 3.38
CA SER A 31 11.93 9.15 2.95
C SER A 31 11.61 8.34 1.69
N GLY A 32 10.37 8.39 1.22
CA GLY A 32 9.91 7.59 0.09
C GLY A 32 9.29 6.26 0.48
N GLU A 33 9.25 5.96 1.77
CA GLU A 33 8.64 4.73 2.25
C GLU A 33 7.12 4.82 2.20
N VAL A 34 6.49 3.74 1.74
CA VAL A 34 5.03 3.66 1.65
C VAL A 34 4.55 2.56 2.60
N VAL A 35 3.60 2.90 3.45
CA VAL A 35 2.99 1.95 4.38
C VAL A 35 1.49 1.91 4.13
N LEU A 36 0.97 0.72 3.90
CA LEU A 36 -0.45 0.51 3.69
C LEU A 36 -1.03 -0.12 4.95
N LEU A 37 -2.10 0.51 5.45
CA LEU A 37 -2.81 0.02 6.65
C LEU A 37 -4.11 -0.62 6.19
N ALA A 38 -4.30 -1.89 6.52
CA ALA A 38 -5.43 -2.66 6.05
C ALA A 38 -6.15 -3.37 7.20
N PRO A 39 -7.48 -3.58 7.08
CA PRO A 39 -8.19 -4.44 8.01
C PRO A 39 -7.69 -5.88 7.92
N GLU A 40 -7.74 -6.60 9.02
CA GLU A 40 -7.38 -8.00 9.02
C GLU A 40 -8.27 -8.77 8.05
N GLY A 41 -7.66 -9.68 7.29
CA GLY A 41 -8.38 -10.48 6.32
C GLY A 41 -8.58 -9.80 4.96
N THR A 42 -8.01 -8.62 4.75
CA THR A 42 -8.11 -7.94 3.45
C THR A 42 -7.36 -8.74 2.38
N PRO A 43 -8.02 -9.09 1.26
CA PRO A 43 -7.35 -9.80 0.17
C PRO A 43 -6.27 -8.95 -0.47
N GLU A 44 -5.22 -9.61 -0.97
CA GLU A 44 -4.13 -8.92 -1.64
C GLU A 44 -4.60 -8.14 -2.86
N GLU A 45 -5.59 -8.64 -3.57
CA GLU A 45 -6.16 -7.96 -4.74
C GLU A 45 -6.70 -6.59 -4.38
N VAL A 46 -7.35 -6.47 -3.23
CA VAL A 46 -7.90 -5.19 -2.78
C VAL A 46 -6.77 -4.23 -2.45
N ILE A 47 -5.71 -4.73 -1.85
CA ILE A 47 -4.53 -3.92 -1.52
C ILE A 47 -3.90 -3.36 -2.80
N GLU A 48 -3.72 -4.22 -3.81
CA GLU A 48 -3.15 -3.79 -5.08
C GLU A 48 -4.02 -2.75 -5.78
N GLN A 49 -5.33 -2.93 -5.75
CA GLN A 49 -6.25 -1.96 -6.34
C GLN A 49 -6.11 -0.59 -5.67
N LYS A 50 -5.96 -0.58 -4.36
CA LYS A 50 -5.78 0.66 -3.63
C LYS A 50 -4.48 1.36 -4.01
N LEU A 51 -3.42 0.59 -4.16
CA LEU A 51 -2.13 1.13 -4.59
C LEU A 51 -2.21 1.73 -6.00
N HIS A 52 -2.90 1.06 -6.92
CA HIS A 52 -3.07 1.58 -8.27
C HIS A 52 -3.80 2.92 -8.27
N LYS A 53 -4.83 3.06 -7.45
CA LYS A 53 -5.58 4.30 -7.37
C LYS A 53 -4.75 5.44 -6.81
N ARG A 54 -3.82 5.13 -5.92
CA ARG A 54 -2.99 6.14 -5.26
C ARG A 54 -1.63 6.34 -5.92
N ALA A 55 -1.28 5.51 -6.88
CA ALA A 55 0.03 5.58 -7.51
C ALA A 55 0.38 6.96 -8.04
N PRO A 56 -0.53 7.70 -8.69
CA PRO A 56 -0.19 9.05 -9.17
C PRO A 56 0.17 10.02 -8.05
N TRP A 57 -0.19 9.72 -6.82
CA TRP A 57 0.11 10.58 -5.67
C TRP A 57 1.35 10.15 -4.91
N ILE A 58 1.88 9.00 -5.23
CA ILE A 58 3.09 8.47 -4.64
C ILE A 58 4.29 8.89 -5.49
#